data_ea27472482284317d1a0ffbb27b2d5c6
#
_entry.id   ea27472482284317d1a0ffbb27b2d5c6
#
_cell.length_a   1.000
_cell.length_b   1.000
_cell.length_c   1.000
_cell.angle_alpha   90.00
_cell.angle_beta   90.00
_cell.angle_gamma   90.00
#
_symmetry.space_group_name_H-M   'P 1'
#
loop_
_entity.id
_entity.type
_entity.pdbx_description
1 polymer ?
#
loop_
_entity_poly.entity_id
_entity_poly.type
_entity_poly.pdbx_seq_one_letter_code
_entity_poly.pdbx_strand_id
1 'polypeptide(L)'
;MKASAQERESIQNYFAWQMPDDPVIHLEKVAVERVGSTLHDIWDVHCTDSRWWAISGPLNYYSQEDFKSRDVALTFHVGLTVRIASREEVPIAEEATALLPKAWRLWEQSIDSLDGGREAEDFQAVGVRLRESMITYAREVADDDLVPAGETAPKAADVVGWTGLLVAYLAASASSTDKQLRSYLNKLARETWDYVNQLTHAKNAKSYDAQIAVAAVSHFLATVTAARLRWMVGDNARCEDCGSYRMAVGTCMRCGWVDEKYVAPAPREVSDEELATRLAEPCTPSSDISTFMSPDDYR
;
A
#
# COMPACT_ATOMS: atom_id res chain seq x y z
N MET A 1 -31.92 -19.43 1.45
CA MET A 1 -32.15 -17.96 1.63
C MET A 1 -32.82 -17.41 0.38
N LYS A 2 -33.68 -16.35 0.49
CA LYS A 2 -34.34 -15.79 -0.71
C LYS A 2 -33.33 -14.91 -1.47
N ALA A 3 -32.94 -15.32 -2.65
CA ALA A 3 -32.18 -14.54 -3.58
C ALA A 3 -33.10 -13.82 -4.58
N SER A 4 -32.75 -12.60 -4.97
CA SER A 4 -33.45 -11.87 -6.02
C SER A 4 -33.22 -12.50 -7.40
N ALA A 5 -34.08 -12.18 -8.36
CA ALA A 5 -33.93 -12.64 -9.75
C ALA A 5 -32.62 -12.09 -10.35
N GLN A 6 -32.29 -10.82 -10.07
CA GLN A 6 -31.09 -10.16 -10.56
C GLN A 6 -29.80 -10.80 -10.02
N GLU A 7 -29.76 -11.17 -8.73
CA GLU A 7 -28.61 -11.89 -8.15
C GLU A 7 -28.41 -13.24 -8.82
N ARG A 8 -29.50 -14.00 -9.05
CA ARG A 8 -29.44 -15.29 -9.74
C ARG A 8 -28.91 -15.16 -11.17
N GLU A 9 -29.47 -14.19 -11.90
CA GLU A 9 -29.04 -13.90 -13.28
C GLU A 9 -27.57 -13.52 -13.36
N SER A 10 -27.08 -12.72 -12.42
CA SER A 10 -25.66 -12.34 -12.34
C SER A 10 -24.76 -13.56 -12.19
N ILE A 11 -25.09 -14.51 -11.29
CA ILE A 11 -24.32 -15.74 -11.10
C ILE A 11 -24.40 -16.64 -12.33
N GLN A 12 -25.60 -16.80 -12.93
CA GLN A 12 -25.78 -17.60 -14.14
C GLN A 12 -24.95 -17.05 -15.31
N ASN A 13 -24.98 -15.75 -15.54
CA ASN A 13 -24.21 -15.10 -16.59
C ASN A 13 -22.69 -15.26 -16.38
N TYR A 14 -22.24 -15.13 -15.12
CA TYR A 14 -20.84 -15.34 -14.77
C TYR A 14 -20.37 -16.78 -15.10
N PHE A 15 -21.18 -17.80 -14.73
CA PHE A 15 -20.85 -19.19 -15.04
C PHE A 15 -20.95 -19.48 -16.54
N ALA A 16 -21.95 -18.96 -17.24
CA ALA A 16 -22.08 -19.12 -18.68
C ALA A 16 -20.86 -18.54 -19.45
N TRP A 17 -20.25 -17.49 -18.92
CA TRP A 17 -19.04 -16.91 -19.50
C TRP A 17 -17.79 -17.70 -19.15
N GLN A 18 -17.67 -18.20 -17.91
CA GLN A 18 -16.49 -18.93 -17.44
C GLN A 18 -16.44 -20.38 -17.90
N MET A 19 -17.62 -21.03 -17.99
CA MET A 19 -17.77 -22.45 -18.28
C MET A 19 -18.90 -22.66 -19.31
N PRO A 20 -18.71 -22.25 -20.57
CA PRO A 20 -19.76 -22.34 -21.59
C PRO A 20 -20.20 -23.77 -21.90
N ASP A 21 -19.32 -24.74 -21.69
CA ASP A 21 -19.55 -26.17 -21.99
C ASP A 21 -20.22 -26.94 -20.84
N ASP A 22 -20.31 -26.32 -19.64
CA ASP A 22 -20.92 -26.96 -18.45
C ASP A 22 -22.03 -26.05 -17.86
N PRO A 23 -23.24 -26.04 -18.45
CA PRO A 23 -24.30 -25.11 -18.08
C PRO A 23 -24.85 -25.35 -16.68
N VAL A 24 -25.22 -24.26 -16.01
CA VAL A 24 -25.84 -24.27 -14.67
C VAL A 24 -27.24 -24.87 -14.76
N ILE A 25 -27.48 -25.96 -14.01
CA ILE A 25 -28.78 -26.65 -13.91
C ILE A 25 -29.54 -26.32 -12.63
N HIS A 26 -28.81 -25.95 -11.55
CA HIS A 26 -29.40 -25.52 -10.28
C HIS A 26 -28.52 -24.48 -9.61
N LEU A 27 -29.15 -23.52 -8.90
CA LEU A 27 -28.50 -22.41 -8.24
C LEU A 27 -29.22 -22.05 -6.95
N GLU A 28 -28.53 -22.12 -5.82
CA GLU A 28 -29.07 -21.77 -4.52
C GLU A 28 -28.12 -20.87 -3.71
N LYS A 29 -28.65 -19.76 -3.13
CA LYS A 29 -27.92 -18.95 -2.16
C LYS A 29 -28.01 -19.62 -0.79
N VAL A 30 -26.91 -20.21 -0.33
CA VAL A 30 -26.85 -21.05 0.87
C VAL A 30 -26.46 -20.29 2.13
N ALA A 31 -25.69 -19.21 2.00
CA ALA A 31 -25.30 -18.38 3.13
C ALA A 31 -25.03 -16.93 2.71
N VAL A 32 -25.01 -16.04 3.72
CA VAL A 32 -24.44 -14.70 3.66
C VAL A 32 -23.60 -14.54 4.91
N GLU A 33 -22.32 -14.28 4.73
CA GLU A 33 -21.41 -14.14 5.84
C GLU A 33 -20.69 -12.79 5.81
N ARG A 34 -20.47 -12.22 6.98
CA ARG A 34 -19.72 -10.96 7.13
C ARG A 34 -18.31 -11.26 7.60
N VAL A 35 -17.33 -10.85 6.80
CA VAL A 35 -15.93 -10.88 7.19
C VAL A 35 -15.39 -9.45 7.15
N GLY A 36 -15.07 -8.90 8.31
CA GLY A 36 -14.74 -7.48 8.44
C GLY A 36 -15.91 -6.59 8.02
N SER A 37 -15.69 -5.68 7.08
CA SER A 37 -16.69 -4.78 6.51
C SER A 37 -17.43 -5.36 5.31
N THR A 38 -16.98 -6.50 4.76
CA THR A 38 -17.49 -7.07 3.52
C THR A 38 -18.53 -8.15 3.79
N LEU A 39 -19.62 -8.14 3.01
CA LEU A 39 -20.60 -9.23 2.98
C LEU A 39 -20.27 -10.15 1.81
N HIS A 40 -20.21 -11.44 2.11
CA HIS A 40 -19.97 -12.50 1.13
C HIS A 40 -21.24 -13.33 0.98
N ASP A 41 -21.87 -13.27 -0.19
CA ASP A 41 -22.94 -14.15 -0.58
C ASP A 41 -22.35 -15.46 -1.07
N ILE A 42 -22.79 -16.59 -0.53
CA ILE A 42 -22.27 -17.90 -0.87
C ILE A 42 -23.36 -18.69 -1.57
N TRP A 43 -23.04 -19.17 -2.76
CA TRP A 43 -23.95 -19.90 -3.62
C TRP A 43 -23.45 -21.32 -3.85
N ASP A 44 -24.40 -22.26 -3.82
CA ASP A 44 -24.21 -23.62 -4.28
C ASP A 44 -24.68 -23.69 -5.74
N VAL A 45 -23.76 -23.95 -6.65
CA VAL A 45 -23.98 -23.94 -8.09
C VAL A 45 -23.77 -25.35 -8.62
N HIS A 46 -24.82 -25.94 -9.16
CA HIS A 46 -24.75 -27.22 -9.84
C HIS A 46 -24.75 -26.98 -11.34
N CYS A 47 -23.71 -27.42 -11.98
CA CYS A 47 -23.62 -27.53 -13.42
C CYS A 47 -23.96 -28.97 -13.88
N THR A 48 -23.94 -29.24 -15.17
CA THR A 48 -24.26 -30.56 -15.71
C THR A 48 -23.27 -31.62 -15.21
N ASP A 49 -21.98 -31.29 -15.24
CA ASP A 49 -20.90 -32.28 -14.95
C ASP A 49 -20.11 -31.88 -13.68
N SER A 50 -20.38 -30.72 -13.07
CA SER A 50 -19.60 -30.22 -11.95
C SER A 50 -20.44 -29.47 -10.90
N ARG A 51 -19.85 -29.21 -9.72
CA ARG A 51 -20.47 -28.47 -8.64
C ARG A 51 -19.50 -27.48 -8.01
N TRP A 52 -19.98 -26.26 -7.71
CA TRP A 52 -19.15 -25.14 -7.34
C TRP A 52 -19.70 -24.34 -6.17
N TRP A 53 -18.83 -23.79 -5.37
CA TRP A 53 -19.13 -22.66 -4.50
C TRP A 53 -18.87 -21.37 -5.28
N ALA A 54 -19.86 -20.51 -5.47
CA ALA A 54 -19.64 -19.14 -5.92
C ALA A 54 -19.74 -18.20 -4.73
N ILE A 55 -18.72 -17.35 -4.55
CA ILE A 55 -18.60 -16.45 -3.40
C ILE A 55 -18.40 -15.03 -3.91
N SER A 56 -19.26 -14.11 -3.42
CA SER A 56 -19.19 -12.68 -3.79
C SER A 56 -18.16 -11.90 -2.95
N GLY A 57 -17.78 -10.73 -3.43
CA GLY A 57 -16.94 -9.77 -2.78
C GLY A 57 -15.42 -10.01 -2.82
N PRO A 58 -14.72 -10.00 -4.00
CA PRO A 58 -15.21 -10.09 -5.38
C PRO A 58 -15.78 -11.46 -5.75
N LEU A 59 -16.56 -11.53 -6.84
CA LEU A 59 -17.16 -12.83 -7.27
C LEU A 59 -16.08 -13.76 -7.82
N ASN A 60 -16.00 -14.96 -7.23
CA ASN A 60 -15.15 -16.05 -7.68
C ASN A 60 -15.81 -17.40 -7.42
N TYR A 61 -15.31 -18.48 -8.03
CA TYR A 61 -15.84 -19.83 -7.89
C TYR A 61 -14.77 -20.84 -7.50
N TYR A 62 -15.19 -21.88 -6.76
CA TYR A 62 -14.33 -22.92 -6.18
C TYR A 62 -14.99 -24.28 -6.38
N SER A 63 -14.24 -25.23 -6.98
CA SER A 63 -14.71 -26.59 -7.18
C SER A 63 -15.06 -27.25 -5.84
N GLN A 64 -16.22 -27.90 -5.75
CA GLN A 64 -16.58 -28.68 -4.56
C GLN A 64 -15.82 -30.01 -4.48
N GLU A 65 -15.11 -30.39 -5.51
CA GLU A 65 -14.16 -31.50 -5.45
C GLU A 65 -12.93 -31.16 -4.63
N ASP A 66 -12.39 -29.95 -4.83
CA ASP A 66 -11.21 -29.46 -4.12
C ASP A 66 -11.57 -28.83 -2.77
N PHE A 67 -12.69 -28.10 -2.73
CA PHE A 67 -13.18 -27.40 -1.55
C PHE A 67 -14.48 -28.04 -1.06
N LYS A 68 -14.39 -29.20 -0.39
CA LYS A 68 -15.55 -29.96 0.08
C LYS A 68 -16.39 -29.22 1.12
N SER A 69 -15.81 -28.30 1.86
CA SER A 69 -16.48 -27.48 2.85
C SER A 69 -16.67 -26.04 2.35
N ARG A 70 -17.88 -25.51 2.52
CA ARG A 70 -18.23 -24.12 2.29
C ARG A 70 -17.30 -23.16 3.08
N ASP A 71 -17.00 -23.49 4.33
CA ASP A 71 -16.21 -22.65 5.23
C ASP A 71 -14.75 -22.61 4.80
N VAL A 72 -14.22 -23.72 4.30
CA VAL A 72 -12.87 -23.78 3.70
C VAL A 72 -12.81 -22.93 2.43
N ALA A 73 -13.82 -23.03 1.54
CA ALA A 73 -13.89 -22.21 0.34
C ALA A 73 -13.95 -20.71 0.69
N LEU A 74 -14.77 -20.33 1.69
CA LEU A 74 -14.85 -18.94 2.15
C LEU A 74 -13.51 -18.45 2.74
N THR A 75 -12.87 -19.25 3.59
CA THR A 75 -11.56 -18.89 4.17
C THR A 75 -10.51 -18.68 3.09
N PHE A 76 -10.46 -19.55 2.09
CA PHE A 76 -9.55 -19.40 0.95
C PHE A 76 -9.89 -18.16 0.12
N HIS A 77 -11.17 -17.91 -0.15
CA HIS A 77 -11.65 -16.72 -0.88
C HIS A 77 -11.22 -15.43 -0.20
N VAL A 78 -11.44 -15.31 1.12
CA VAL A 78 -11.04 -14.15 1.91
C VAL A 78 -9.51 -13.99 1.89
N GLY A 79 -8.76 -15.07 2.10
CA GLY A 79 -7.30 -15.05 2.03
C GLY A 79 -6.76 -14.64 0.65
N LEU A 80 -7.41 -15.08 -0.43
CA LEU A 80 -7.07 -14.66 -1.79
C LEU A 80 -7.38 -13.19 -2.02
N THR A 81 -8.55 -12.72 -1.57
CA THR A 81 -8.98 -11.32 -1.69
C THR A 81 -8.01 -10.39 -0.96
N VAL A 82 -7.61 -10.74 0.27
CA VAL A 82 -6.62 -9.98 1.04
C VAL A 82 -5.27 -9.94 0.30
N ARG A 83 -4.81 -11.07 -0.26
CA ARG A 83 -3.56 -11.11 -1.03
C ARG A 83 -3.62 -10.26 -2.31
N ILE A 84 -4.76 -10.25 -3.00
CA ILE A 84 -4.95 -9.41 -4.19
C ILE A 84 -4.96 -7.95 -3.77
N ALA A 85 -5.75 -7.57 -2.76
CA ALA A 85 -5.83 -6.22 -2.24
C ALA A 85 -4.45 -5.71 -1.75
N SER A 86 -3.67 -6.56 -1.06
CA SER A 86 -2.31 -6.20 -0.64
C SER A 86 -1.30 -6.05 -1.80
N ARG A 87 -1.62 -6.60 -2.98
CA ARG A 87 -0.82 -6.39 -4.20
C ARG A 87 -1.29 -5.20 -5.02
N GLU A 88 -2.56 -4.83 -4.89
CA GLU A 88 -3.16 -3.64 -5.52
C GLU A 88 -2.87 -2.37 -4.72
N GLU A 89 -2.62 -2.45 -3.43
CA GLU A 89 -1.90 -1.39 -2.74
C GLU A 89 -0.59 -1.24 -3.48
N VAL A 90 -0.42 -0.07 -4.12
CA VAL A 90 0.79 0.29 -4.89
C VAL A 90 1.95 -0.25 -4.08
N PRO A 91 2.69 -1.26 -4.57
CA PRO A 91 3.78 -1.79 -3.80
C PRO A 91 4.68 -0.60 -3.53
N ILE A 92 4.80 -0.23 -2.27
CA ILE A 92 5.83 0.72 -1.88
C ILE A 92 7.07 -0.05 -2.28
N ALA A 93 7.69 0.35 -3.40
CA ALA A 93 8.82 -0.36 -3.94
C ALA A 93 9.82 -0.51 -2.80
N GLU A 94 10.49 -1.65 -2.68
CA GLU A 94 11.52 -1.85 -1.62
C GLU A 94 12.49 -0.67 -1.58
N GLU A 95 12.77 -0.08 -2.75
CA GLU A 95 13.54 1.15 -2.89
C GLU A 95 12.89 2.35 -2.19
N ALA A 96 11.57 2.41 -2.11
CA ALA A 96 10.87 3.49 -1.41
C ALA A 96 10.96 3.34 0.12
N THR A 97 10.82 2.13 0.64
CA THR A 97 11.02 1.87 2.07
C THR A 97 12.49 2.05 2.46
N ALA A 98 13.44 1.73 1.56
CA ALA A 98 14.86 1.91 1.79
C ALA A 98 15.28 3.38 1.94
N LEU A 99 14.55 4.35 1.38
CA LEU A 99 14.85 5.78 1.52
C LEU A 99 14.42 6.38 2.86
N LEU A 100 13.40 5.82 3.52
CA LEU A 100 12.83 6.30 4.78
C LEU A 100 12.53 5.13 5.74
N PRO A 101 13.50 4.25 6.04
CA PRO A 101 13.25 2.97 6.70
C PRO A 101 12.67 3.12 8.10
N LYS A 102 13.09 4.13 8.85
CA LYS A 102 12.63 4.32 10.23
C LYS A 102 11.23 4.92 10.28
N ALA A 103 10.91 5.84 9.35
CA ALA A 103 9.57 6.42 9.25
C ALA A 103 8.55 5.35 8.85
N TRP A 104 8.85 4.51 7.85
CA TRP A 104 8.00 3.42 7.43
C TRP A 104 7.79 2.37 8.53
N ARG A 105 8.83 1.98 9.25
CA ARG A 105 8.71 1.07 10.38
C ARG A 105 7.75 1.57 11.45
N LEU A 106 7.78 2.86 11.79
CA LEU A 106 6.85 3.43 12.77
C LEU A 106 5.42 3.48 12.24
N TRP A 107 5.24 3.70 10.95
CA TRP A 107 3.95 3.60 10.28
C TRP A 107 3.39 2.16 10.34
N GLU A 108 4.19 1.13 10.03
CA GLU A 108 3.81 -0.28 10.17
C GLU A 108 3.37 -0.61 11.59
N GLN A 109 4.14 -0.18 12.60
CA GLN A 109 3.75 -0.36 14.00
C GLN A 109 2.44 0.34 14.38
N SER A 110 2.03 1.38 13.63
CA SER A 110 0.72 2.02 13.83
C SER A 110 -0.42 1.17 13.31
N ILE A 111 -0.21 0.36 12.26
CA ILE A 111 -1.19 -0.60 11.73
C ILE A 111 -1.44 -1.69 12.77
N ASP A 112 -0.38 -2.29 13.33
CA ASP A 112 -0.49 -3.32 14.38
C ASP A 112 -1.30 -2.80 15.56
N SER A 113 -1.11 -1.52 15.93
CA SER A 113 -1.84 -0.88 17.01
C SER A 113 -3.30 -0.61 16.67
N LEU A 114 -3.60 -0.32 15.39
CA LEU A 114 -4.95 -0.11 14.90
C LEU A 114 -5.78 -1.39 14.94
N ASP A 115 -5.20 -2.51 14.54
CA ASP A 115 -5.86 -3.82 14.51
C ASP A 115 -6.28 -4.29 15.90
N GLY A 116 -5.50 -3.94 16.93
CA GLY A 116 -5.82 -4.23 18.33
C GLY A 116 -6.75 -3.23 19.02
N GLY A 117 -7.00 -2.08 18.40
CA GLY A 117 -7.69 -0.95 19.02
C GLY A 117 -9.20 -1.18 19.20
N ARG A 118 -9.72 -0.81 20.39
CA ARG A 118 -11.16 -0.94 20.74
C ARG A 118 -11.75 0.35 21.29
N GLU A 119 -10.95 1.16 21.94
CA GLU A 119 -11.36 2.38 22.64
C GLU A 119 -10.69 3.61 22.06
N ALA A 120 -11.18 4.81 22.42
CA ALA A 120 -10.67 6.06 21.88
C ALA A 120 -9.18 6.27 22.18
N GLU A 121 -8.72 5.82 23.33
CA GLU A 121 -7.33 5.87 23.78
C GLU A 121 -6.40 5.02 22.88
N ASP A 122 -6.87 3.89 22.42
CA ASP A 122 -6.13 3.02 21.49
C ASP A 122 -5.94 3.75 20.16
N PHE A 123 -6.98 4.41 19.65
CA PHE A 123 -6.90 5.17 18.40
C PHE A 123 -6.07 6.46 18.54
N GLN A 124 -6.06 7.09 19.72
CA GLN A 124 -5.12 8.17 20.04
C GLN A 124 -3.67 7.65 20.02
N ALA A 125 -3.41 6.45 20.56
CA ALA A 125 -2.07 5.84 20.53
C ALA A 125 -1.59 5.57 19.11
N VAL A 126 -2.49 5.18 18.17
CA VAL A 126 -2.20 5.12 16.73
C VAL A 126 -1.76 6.51 16.23
N GLY A 127 -2.49 7.59 16.58
CA GLY A 127 -2.13 8.94 16.23
C GLY A 127 -0.73 9.34 16.74
N VAL A 128 -0.39 8.96 17.97
CA VAL A 128 0.95 9.21 18.52
C VAL A 128 2.04 8.52 17.71
N ARG A 129 1.86 7.25 17.32
CA ARG A 129 2.83 6.51 16.48
C ARG A 129 2.98 7.12 15.09
N LEU A 130 1.88 7.51 14.47
CA LEU A 130 1.89 8.19 13.17
C LEU A 130 2.60 9.54 13.25
N ARG A 131 2.38 10.29 14.33
CA ARG A 131 3.09 11.54 14.58
C ARG A 131 4.61 11.30 14.70
N GLU A 132 5.03 10.29 15.44
CA GLU A 132 6.46 9.92 15.55
C GLU A 132 7.02 9.43 14.21
N SER A 133 6.24 8.73 13.38
CA SER A 133 6.62 8.39 12.01
C SER A 133 6.93 9.65 11.19
N MET A 134 6.05 10.65 11.19
CA MET A 134 6.27 11.91 10.48
C MET A 134 7.45 12.71 11.02
N ILE A 135 7.65 12.77 12.35
CA ILE A 135 8.83 13.41 12.96
C ILE A 135 10.12 12.68 12.54
N THR A 136 10.07 11.36 12.50
CA THR A 136 11.21 10.53 12.08
C THR A 136 11.52 10.77 10.61
N TYR A 137 10.49 10.87 9.75
CA TYR A 137 10.64 11.32 8.38
C TYR A 137 11.38 12.66 8.29
N ALA A 138 10.95 13.67 9.08
CA ALA A 138 11.59 14.98 9.06
C ALA A 138 13.09 14.87 9.41
N ARG A 139 13.46 14.04 10.38
CA ARG A 139 14.85 13.77 10.75
C ARG A 139 15.63 13.02 9.68
N GLU A 140 15.00 12.10 8.94
CA GLU A 140 15.63 11.34 7.87
C GLU A 140 15.86 12.15 6.59
N VAL A 141 15.07 13.21 6.38
CA VAL A 141 15.23 14.13 5.24
C VAL A 141 16.00 15.42 5.58
N ALA A 142 16.21 15.68 6.87
CA ALA A 142 16.95 16.86 7.32
C ALA A 142 18.38 16.82 6.80
N ASP A 143 18.74 17.84 6.05
CA ASP A 143 20.06 18.01 5.44
C ASP A 143 20.37 19.52 5.39
N ASP A 144 21.50 19.92 5.95
CA ASP A 144 21.91 21.32 5.99
C ASP A 144 22.14 21.91 4.57
N ASP A 145 22.44 21.06 3.60
CA ASP A 145 22.58 21.46 2.19
C ASP A 145 21.26 21.88 1.54
N LEU A 146 20.11 21.51 2.14
CA LEU A 146 18.79 21.98 1.71
C LEU A 146 18.46 23.39 2.21
N VAL A 147 19.21 23.90 3.19
CA VAL A 147 18.93 25.19 3.81
C VAL A 147 19.56 26.31 2.96
N PRO A 148 18.77 27.30 2.49
CA PRO A 148 19.33 28.39 1.72
C PRO A 148 20.36 29.20 2.53
N ALA A 149 21.39 29.68 1.86
CA ALA A 149 22.44 30.46 2.51
C ALA A 149 21.88 31.69 3.23
N GLY A 150 22.15 31.79 4.52
CA GLY A 150 21.69 32.90 5.39
C GLY A 150 20.31 32.65 6.05
N GLU A 151 19.66 31.49 5.79
CA GLU A 151 18.45 31.08 6.50
C GLU A 151 18.78 30.16 7.68
N THR A 152 17.86 30.08 8.63
CA THR A 152 18.00 29.18 9.79
C THR A 152 17.30 27.87 9.49
N ALA A 153 17.98 26.75 9.74
CA ALA A 153 17.39 25.42 9.57
C ALA A 153 16.13 25.22 10.43
N PRO A 154 15.11 24.55 9.91
CA PRO A 154 13.94 24.17 10.70
C PRO A 154 14.34 23.30 11.91
N LYS A 155 13.50 23.28 12.95
CA LYS A 155 13.72 22.37 14.09
C LYS A 155 13.66 20.92 13.60
N ALA A 156 14.41 20.01 14.25
CA ALA A 156 14.48 18.59 13.85
C ALA A 156 13.12 17.88 13.77
N ALA A 157 12.11 18.37 14.50
CA ALA A 157 10.75 17.82 14.47
C ALA A 157 9.78 18.64 13.60
N ASP A 158 10.27 19.61 12.84
CA ASP A 158 9.44 20.46 11.96
C ASP A 158 9.20 19.75 10.62
N VAL A 159 8.17 18.91 10.60
CA VAL A 159 7.75 18.13 9.42
C VAL A 159 7.47 19.03 8.22
N VAL A 160 6.73 20.12 8.43
CA VAL A 160 6.31 21.03 7.35
C VAL A 160 7.49 21.83 6.82
N GLY A 161 8.35 22.32 7.71
CA GLY A 161 9.56 23.07 7.34
C GLY A 161 10.52 22.22 6.51
N TRP A 162 10.89 21.04 6.99
CA TRP A 162 11.79 20.14 6.25
C TRP A 162 11.19 19.65 4.94
N THR A 163 9.88 19.36 4.91
CA THR A 163 9.22 19.02 3.64
C THR A 163 9.28 20.18 2.66
N GLY A 164 9.08 21.42 3.13
CA GLY A 164 9.15 22.60 2.29
C GLY A 164 10.51 22.78 1.62
N LEU A 165 11.61 22.61 2.36
CA LEU A 165 12.97 22.69 1.86
C LEU A 165 13.26 21.54 0.85
N LEU A 166 12.95 20.30 1.23
CA LEU A 166 13.13 19.14 0.35
C LEU A 166 12.37 19.33 -0.97
N VAL A 167 11.11 19.72 -0.91
CA VAL A 167 10.27 19.90 -2.10
C VAL A 167 10.75 21.06 -2.99
N ALA A 168 11.25 22.13 -2.39
CA ALA A 168 11.88 23.23 -3.13
C ALA A 168 13.10 22.77 -3.91
N TYR A 169 13.87 21.86 -3.33
CA TYR A 169 15.04 21.26 -3.95
C TYR A 169 14.66 20.26 -5.07
N LEU A 170 13.75 19.30 -4.79
CA LEU A 170 13.34 18.25 -5.74
C LEU A 170 12.58 18.79 -6.96
N ALA A 171 11.90 19.91 -6.81
CA ALA A 171 11.07 20.53 -7.84
C ALA A 171 11.52 21.98 -8.09
N ALA A 172 12.82 22.19 -8.26
CA ALA A 172 13.44 23.51 -8.35
C ALA A 172 13.10 24.27 -9.64
N SER A 173 12.61 23.58 -10.69
CA SER A 173 12.36 24.23 -11.97
C SER A 173 11.15 25.22 -11.90
N ALA A 174 11.18 26.20 -12.78
CA ALA A 174 10.10 27.17 -12.92
C ALA A 174 8.90 26.62 -13.71
N SER A 175 8.92 25.36 -14.11
CA SER A 175 7.82 24.74 -14.87
C SER A 175 6.51 24.77 -14.09
N SER A 176 5.39 24.79 -14.81
CA SER A 176 4.05 24.74 -14.19
C SER A 176 3.83 23.44 -13.42
N THR A 177 4.39 22.35 -13.93
CA THR A 177 4.30 21.00 -13.32
C THR A 177 5.03 20.96 -11.97
N ASP A 178 6.26 21.49 -11.89
CA ASP A 178 7.00 21.53 -10.64
C ASP A 178 6.35 22.48 -9.63
N LYS A 179 5.79 23.60 -10.09
CA LYS A 179 5.02 24.51 -9.23
C LYS A 179 3.79 23.82 -8.63
N GLN A 180 3.07 23.04 -9.42
CA GLN A 180 1.92 22.26 -8.95
C GLN A 180 2.35 21.17 -7.98
N LEU A 181 3.43 20.44 -8.27
CA LEU A 181 3.99 19.41 -7.40
C LEU A 181 4.42 20.00 -6.05
N ARG A 182 5.16 21.12 -6.04
CA ARG A 182 5.51 21.83 -4.81
C ARG A 182 4.29 22.20 -3.97
N SER A 183 3.27 22.80 -4.63
CA SER A 183 2.04 23.19 -3.95
C SER A 183 1.32 21.98 -3.34
N TYR A 184 1.24 20.88 -4.09
CA TYR A 184 0.60 19.66 -3.65
C TYR A 184 1.31 19.04 -2.44
N LEU A 185 2.61 18.80 -2.52
CA LEU A 185 3.38 18.15 -1.47
C LEU A 185 3.41 18.98 -0.17
N ASN A 186 3.54 20.30 -0.28
CA ASN A 186 3.49 21.19 0.89
C ASN A 186 2.12 21.18 1.58
N LYS A 187 1.03 21.14 0.83
CA LYS A 187 -0.31 21.01 1.38
C LYS A 187 -0.52 19.64 2.01
N LEU A 188 -0.12 18.58 1.32
CA LEU A 188 -0.22 17.22 1.80
C LEU A 188 0.51 17.05 3.15
N ALA A 189 1.74 17.56 3.26
CA ALA A 189 2.50 17.53 4.50
C ALA A 189 1.75 18.23 5.65
N ARG A 190 1.24 19.43 5.39
CA ARG A 190 0.54 20.23 6.40
C ARG A 190 -0.76 19.56 6.85
N GLU A 191 -1.62 19.22 5.90
CA GLU A 191 -2.92 18.62 6.19
C GLU A 191 -2.79 17.27 6.90
N THR A 192 -1.82 16.44 6.46
CA THR A 192 -1.55 15.16 7.12
C THR A 192 -1.03 15.37 8.55
N TRP A 193 -0.09 16.30 8.73
CA TRP A 193 0.46 16.64 10.05
C TRP A 193 -0.62 17.15 11.00
N ASP A 194 -1.47 18.07 10.55
CA ASP A 194 -2.54 18.65 11.35
C ASP A 194 -3.58 17.58 11.75
N TYR A 195 -3.95 16.70 10.80
CA TYR A 195 -4.90 15.62 11.06
C TYR A 195 -4.36 14.60 12.07
N VAL A 196 -3.09 14.19 11.93
CA VAL A 196 -2.44 13.27 12.87
C VAL A 196 -2.33 13.89 14.27
N ASN A 197 -1.96 15.17 14.38
CA ASN A 197 -1.94 15.87 15.67
C ASN A 197 -3.34 15.97 16.29
N GLN A 198 -4.38 16.23 15.50
CA GLN A 198 -5.76 16.25 15.97
C GLN A 198 -6.16 14.88 16.54
N LEU A 199 -5.79 13.78 15.87
CA LEU A 199 -6.11 12.42 16.31
C LEU A 199 -5.49 12.10 17.68
N THR A 200 -4.25 12.57 17.96
CA THR A 200 -3.59 12.35 19.25
C THR A 200 -4.35 12.92 20.44
N HIS A 201 -5.23 13.89 20.21
CA HIS A 201 -5.99 14.59 21.26
C HIS A 201 -7.50 14.39 21.16
N ALA A 202 -7.97 13.60 20.19
CA ALA A 202 -9.39 13.39 19.91
C ALA A 202 -10.03 12.49 20.96
N LYS A 203 -10.77 13.07 21.94
CA LYS A 203 -11.42 12.33 23.03
C LYS A 203 -12.42 11.28 22.58
N ASN A 204 -12.95 11.40 21.38
CA ASN A 204 -13.93 10.49 20.78
C ASN A 204 -13.38 9.85 19.49
N ALA A 205 -12.07 9.62 19.44
CA ALA A 205 -11.44 8.95 18.29
C ALA A 205 -12.09 7.59 18.02
N LYS A 206 -12.32 7.31 16.76
CA LYS A 206 -12.92 6.06 16.31
C LYS A 206 -11.95 5.33 15.38
N SER A 207 -12.18 4.04 15.18
CA SER A 207 -11.36 3.20 14.31
C SER A 207 -11.17 3.82 12.93
N TYR A 208 -12.22 4.35 12.31
CA TYR A 208 -12.09 4.93 10.97
C TYR A 208 -11.30 6.26 10.94
N ASP A 209 -11.27 7.03 12.04
CA ASP A 209 -10.42 8.23 12.12
C ASP A 209 -8.94 7.82 12.09
N ALA A 210 -8.60 6.77 12.84
CA ALA A 210 -7.26 6.20 12.82
C ALA A 210 -6.91 5.54 11.48
N GLN A 211 -7.84 4.84 10.82
CA GLN A 211 -7.65 4.29 9.47
C GLN A 211 -7.36 5.38 8.44
N ILE A 212 -8.09 6.49 8.48
CA ILE A 212 -7.85 7.65 7.61
C ILE A 212 -6.45 8.23 7.87
N ALA A 213 -6.04 8.35 9.14
CA ALA A 213 -4.71 8.86 9.49
C ALA A 213 -3.59 7.93 9.00
N VAL A 214 -3.74 6.61 9.16
CA VAL A 214 -2.79 5.60 8.63
C VAL A 214 -2.66 5.74 7.11
N ALA A 215 -3.77 5.81 6.38
CA ALA A 215 -3.78 5.99 4.94
C ALA A 215 -3.16 7.32 4.50
N ALA A 216 -3.44 8.42 5.22
CA ALA A 216 -2.90 9.75 4.91
C ALA A 216 -1.37 9.79 5.07
N VAL A 217 -0.83 9.20 6.16
CA VAL A 217 0.62 9.14 6.39
C VAL A 217 1.30 8.24 5.38
N SER A 218 0.73 7.06 5.05
CA SER A 218 1.23 6.19 3.98
C SER A 218 1.31 6.93 2.65
N HIS A 219 0.22 7.61 2.26
CA HIS A 219 0.18 8.40 1.03
C HIS A 219 1.23 9.52 1.02
N PHE A 220 1.39 10.23 2.13
CA PHE A 220 2.42 11.27 2.28
C PHE A 220 3.83 10.69 2.10
N LEU A 221 4.20 9.65 2.86
CA LEU A 221 5.53 9.02 2.78
C LEU A 221 5.80 8.48 1.38
N ALA A 222 4.84 7.76 0.77
CA ALA A 222 4.98 7.21 -0.57
C ALA A 222 5.17 8.32 -1.62
N THR A 223 4.41 9.40 -1.54
CA THR A 223 4.46 10.49 -2.53
C THR A 223 5.77 11.27 -2.44
N VAL A 224 6.25 11.57 -1.22
CA VAL A 224 7.56 12.23 -1.04
C VAL A 224 8.69 11.33 -1.50
N THR A 225 8.63 10.05 -1.20
CA THR A 225 9.63 9.08 -1.65
C THR A 225 9.65 8.96 -3.17
N ALA A 226 8.48 8.88 -3.81
CA ALA A 226 8.38 8.86 -5.28
C ALA A 226 8.97 10.12 -5.92
N ALA A 227 8.72 11.30 -5.32
CA ALA A 227 9.32 12.56 -5.78
C ALA A 227 10.87 12.55 -5.64
N ARG A 228 11.38 11.99 -4.54
CA ARG A 228 12.82 11.84 -4.32
C ARG A 228 13.46 10.85 -5.27
N LEU A 229 12.85 9.68 -5.48
CA LEU A 229 13.30 8.69 -6.47
C LEU A 229 13.33 9.29 -7.88
N ARG A 230 12.26 9.98 -8.28
CA ARG A 230 12.20 10.67 -9.56
C ARG A 230 13.37 11.63 -9.74
N TRP A 231 13.69 12.42 -8.72
CA TRP A 231 14.82 13.34 -8.75
C TRP A 231 16.18 12.60 -8.85
N MET A 232 16.35 11.53 -8.04
CA MET A 232 17.60 10.73 -8.03
C MET A 232 17.86 10.03 -9.36
N VAL A 233 16.81 9.59 -10.05
CA VAL A 233 16.90 8.92 -11.37
C VAL A 233 17.10 9.93 -12.52
N GLY A 234 17.07 11.24 -12.22
CA GLY A 234 17.21 12.28 -13.25
C GLY A 234 16.01 12.37 -14.19
N ASP A 235 14.83 11.94 -13.75
CA ASP A 235 13.61 11.75 -14.55
C ASP A 235 12.91 13.07 -14.94
N ASN A 236 13.65 14.17 -14.96
CA ASN A 236 13.23 15.43 -15.60
C ASN A 236 13.57 15.46 -17.09
N ALA A 237 14.30 14.47 -17.58
CA ALA A 237 14.69 14.40 -18.97
C ALA A 237 13.62 13.71 -19.80
N ARG A 238 13.11 14.45 -20.76
CA ARG A 238 12.34 13.91 -21.86
C ARG A 238 13.30 13.15 -22.78
N CYS A 239 12.95 11.96 -23.24
CA CYS A 239 13.73 11.31 -24.27
C CYS A 239 13.86 12.24 -25.50
N GLU A 240 15.07 12.56 -25.90
CA GLU A 240 15.34 13.46 -27.02
C GLU A 240 14.88 12.85 -28.36
N ASP A 241 14.84 11.51 -28.45
CA ASP A 241 14.45 10.80 -29.66
C ASP A 241 12.92 10.70 -29.81
N CYS A 242 12.18 10.17 -28.82
CA CYS A 242 10.73 9.92 -28.96
C CYS A 242 9.84 10.81 -28.08
N GLY A 243 10.41 11.72 -27.32
CA GLY A 243 9.69 12.64 -26.43
C GLY A 243 9.01 11.98 -25.23
N SER A 244 9.28 10.70 -24.95
CA SER A 244 8.71 9.96 -23.83
C SER A 244 9.32 10.41 -22.52
N TYR A 245 8.50 10.46 -21.45
CA TYR A 245 8.98 10.65 -20.07
C TYR A 245 9.34 9.34 -19.36
N ARG A 246 9.30 8.19 -20.07
CA ARG A 246 9.63 6.87 -19.51
C ARG A 246 11.14 6.64 -19.59
N MET A 247 11.90 7.45 -18.87
CA MET A 247 13.35 7.29 -18.73
C MET A 247 13.63 6.47 -17.46
N ALA A 248 14.57 5.53 -17.55
CA ALA A 248 15.09 4.78 -16.41
C ALA A 248 16.60 4.64 -16.57
N VAL A 249 17.35 5.12 -15.59
CA VAL A 249 18.83 5.02 -15.56
C VAL A 249 19.45 5.51 -16.89
N GLY A 250 19.00 6.67 -17.36
CA GLY A 250 19.48 7.26 -18.62
C GLY A 250 18.99 6.59 -19.90
N THR A 251 18.16 5.54 -19.82
CA THR A 251 17.64 4.82 -20.99
C THR A 251 16.13 5.03 -21.15
N CYS A 252 15.69 5.34 -22.35
CA CYS A 252 14.27 5.44 -22.66
C CYS A 252 13.62 4.06 -22.75
N MET A 253 12.70 3.75 -21.85
CA MET A 253 11.96 2.47 -21.81
C MET A 253 10.96 2.29 -22.95
N ARG A 254 10.77 3.34 -23.79
CA ARG A 254 9.87 3.28 -24.94
C ARG A 254 10.59 2.98 -26.25
N CYS A 255 11.72 3.65 -26.52
CA CYS A 255 12.45 3.52 -27.79
C CYS A 255 13.89 2.99 -27.64
N GLY A 256 14.35 2.79 -26.41
CA GLY A 256 15.73 2.32 -26.15
C GLY A 256 16.81 3.39 -26.29
N TRP A 257 16.45 4.66 -26.53
CA TRP A 257 17.43 5.74 -26.60
C TRP A 257 18.17 5.89 -25.27
N VAL A 258 19.49 6.08 -25.33
CA VAL A 258 20.36 6.25 -24.16
C VAL A 258 20.84 7.68 -24.09
N ASP A 259 20.67 8.33 -22.95
CA ASP A 259 21.21 9.66 -22.67
C ASP A 259 22.72 9.53 -22.34
N GLU A 260 23.55 9.91 -23.29
CA GLU A 260 25.02 9.88 -23.12
C GLU A 260 25.53 10.86 -22.04
N LYS A 261 24.71 11.81 -21.63
CA LYS A 261 25.03 12.78 -20.57
C LYS A 261 24.59 12.30 -19.19
N TYR A 262 23.87 11.18 -19.14
CA TYR A 262 23.42 10.61 -17.87
C TYR A 262 24.60 10.08 -17.07
N VAL A 263 24.84 10.72 -15.93
CA VAL A 263 25.80 10.22 -14.95
C VAL A 263 25.00 9.46 -13.89
N ALA A 264 25.16 8.14 -13.84
CA ALA A 264 24.56 7.35 -12.78
C ALA A 264 25.00 7.91 -11.41
N PRO A 265 24.07 8.12 -10.45
CA PRO A 265 24.47 8.49 -9.11
C PRO A 265 25.48 7.44 -8.60
N ALA A 266 26.56 7.92 -8.00
CA ALA A 266 27.58 7.03 -7.44
C ALA A 266 26.90 6.00 -6.52
N PRO A 267 27.21 4.70 -6.64
CA PRO A 267 26.69 3.70 -5.72
C PRO A 267 27.01 4.19 -4.29
N ARG A 268 25.99 4.24 -3.44
CA ARG A 268 26.22 4.52 -2.02
C ARG A 268 27.15 3.41 -1.51
N GLU A 269 28.38 3.77 -1.16
CA GLU A 269 29.28 2.84 -0.47
C GLU A 269 28.63 2.49 0.87
N VAL A 270 28.02 1.32 0.92
CA VAL A 270 27.54 0.72 2.16
C VAL A 270 28.81 0.27 2.89
N SER A 271 29.08 0.83 4.05
CA SER A 271 30.25 0.41 4.83
C SER A 271 30.12 -1.07 5.20
N ASP A 272 31.26 -1.78 5.29
CA ASP A 272 31.27 -3.19 5.69
C ASP A 272 30.56 -3.41 7.04
N GLU A 273 30.55 -2.41 7.91
CA GLU A 273 29.88 -2.39 9.20
C GLU A 273 28.34 -2.30 9.05
N GLU A 274 27.84 -1.50 8.10
CA GLU A 274 26.42 -1.41 7.76
C GLU A 274 25.92 -2.70 7.07
N LEU A 275 26.77 -3.29 6.23
CA LEU A 275 26.50 -4.58 5.58
C LEU A 275 26.48 -5.72 6.61
N ALA A 276 27.44 -5.75 7.53
CA ALA A 276 27.52 -6.72 8.61
C ALA A 276 26.31 -6.60 9.56
N THR A 277 25.85 -5.38 9.85
CA THR A 277 24.68 -5.13 10.68
C THR A 277 23.40 -5.63 9.99
N ARG A 278 23.23 -5.40 8.69
CA ARG A 278 22.11 -5.90 7.89
C ARG A 278 22.11 -7.43 7.77
N LEU A 279 23.29 -8.05 7.66
CA LEU A 279 23.44 -9.51 7.59
C LEU A 279 23.31 -10.18 8.95
N ALA A 280 23.60 -9.48 10.06
CA ALA A 280 23.46 -9.97 11.42
C ALA A 280 22.05 -9.82 12.00
N GLU A 281 21.19 -8.97 11.40
CA GLU A 281 19.77 -8.97 11.74
C GLU A 281 19.17 -10.32 11.27
N PRO A 282 18.78 -11.22 12.21
CA PRO A 282 18.13 -12.45 11.81
C PRO A 282 16.90 -12.07 11.02
N CYS A 283 16.75 -12.67 9.84
CA CYS A 283 15.47 -12.72 9.15
C CYS A 283 14.54 -13.44 10.13
N THR A 284 13.88 -12.69 11.00
CA THR A 284 12.79 -13.23 11.79
C THR A 284 11.67 -13.48 10.79
N PRO A 285 11.41 -14.76 10.41
CA PRO A 285 10.17 -15.04 9.74
C PRO A 285 9.10 -14.54 10.71
N SER A 286 8.16 -13.74 10.20
CA SER A 286 6.97 -13.38 10.95
C SER A 286 6.45 -14.68 11.58
N SER A 287 6.48 -14.76 12.89
CA SER A 287 6.16 -15.96 13.66
C SER A 287 4.71 -16.40 13.52
N ASP A 288 3.92 -15.72 12.68
CA ASP A 288 2.50 -15.94 12.48
C ASP A 288 2.13 -16.74 11.22
N ILE A 289 3.12 -17.22 10.44
CA ILE A 289 2.85 -18.07 9.26
C ILE A 289 2.97 -19.57 9.56
N SER A 290 3.35 -19.97 10.78
CA SER A 290 3.57 -21.40 11.11
C SER A 290 2.29 -22.20 11.48
N THR A 291 1.09 -21.65 11.27
CA THR A 291 -0.15 -22.39 11.52
C THR A 291 -0.98 -22.60 10.24
N PHE A 292 -0.34 -22.78 9.08
CA PHE A 292 -1.01 -23.44 7.98
C PHE A 292 -0.89 -24.96 8.20
N MET A 293 -1.97 -25.51 8.76
CA MET A 293 -2.16 -26.96 8.88
C MET A 293 -1.92 -27.63 7.54
N SER A 294 -1.13 -28.69 7.56
CA SER A 294 -0.93 -29.58 6.40
C SER A 294 -2.27 -30.16 5.95
N PRO A 295 -2.48 -30.40 4.64
CA PRO A 295 -3.65 -31.12 4.16
C PRO A 295 -3.87 -32.50 4.79
N ASP A 296 -2.84 -33.07 5.44
CA ASP A 296 -2.91 -34.37 6.12
C ASP A 296 -3.51 -34.34 7.52
N ASP A 297 -3.77 -33.16 8.08
CA ASP A 297 -4.40 -33.01 9.41
C ASP A 297 -5.94 -33.12 9.39
N TYR A 298 -6.54 -33.37 8.24
CA TYR A 298 -7.99 -33.54 8.03
C TYR A 298 -8.37 -35.01 7.71
N ARG A 299 -7.68 -36.01 8.23
CA ARG A 299 -8.10 -37.41 8.14
C ARG A 299 -8.74 -37.90 9.42
#